data_39c66abbbdd23906b457d86a6b855ba5
#
_entry.id   39c66abbbdd23906b457d86a6b855ba5
#
_cell.length_a   1.000
_cell.length_b   1.000
_cell.length_c   1.000
_cell.angle_alpha   90.00
_cell.angle_beta   90.00
_cell.angle_gamma   90.00
#
_symmetry.space_group_name_H-M   'P 1'
#
loop_
_entity.id
_entity.type
_entity.pdbx_description
1 polymer ?
#
loop_
_entity_poly.entity_id
_entity_poly.type
_entity_poly.pdbx_seq_one_letter_code
_entity_poly.pdbx_strand_id
1 'polypeptide(L)'
;VYGGMSTGSNVNLNNLSDYGLSGTKIRVPDGDHELGQSVAGAGDADNDGDSEILISRSLHDQDPTTLQTIAYLVRGSSDRPATIHLGQGGPGITAYKTLFDNDEDGQTVHGIYDHSGDGLDDHIVGIPRTVILEQEKGSAHRVNGGQDLGANEVLDLHQQEGRAYLGVHDNQSVGRSV
;
A
#
# COMPACT_ATOMS: atom_id res chain seq x y z
N VAL A 1 -14.09 3.46 -8.23
CA VAL A 1 -15.37 3.41 -8.96
C VAL A 1 -16.17 2.22 -8.45
N TYR A 2 -17.40 2.43 -8.03
CA TYR A 2 -18.27 1.37 -7.51
C TYR A 2 -18.96 0.64 -8.67
N GLY A 3 -19.03 -0.70 -8.58
CA GLY A 3 -19.59 -1.56 -9.62
C GLY A 3 -21.11 -1.35 -9.83
N GLY A 4 -21.65 -1.91 -10.91
CA GLY A 4 -23.09 -1.99 -11.16
C GLY A 4 -23.64 -1.25 -12.38
N MET A 5 -22.78 -0.71 -13.26
CA MET A 5 -23.25 -0.06 -14.48
C MET A 5 -22.76 -0.72 -15.77
N SER A 6 -23.68 -0.86 -16.72
CA SER A 6 -23.37 -1.15 -18.12
C SER A 6 -23.06 0.17 -18.82
N THR A 7 -21.81 0.47 -19.06
CA THR A 7 -21.41 1.65 -19.84
C THR A 7 -20.84 1.22 -21.16
N GLY A 8 -21.48 1.59 -22.24
CA GLY A 8 -20.95 1.41 -23.61
C GLY A 8 -19.98 2.50 -24.04
N SER A 9 -19.55 3.40 -23.14
CA SER A 9 -18.77 4.60 -23.44
C SER A 9 -17.57 4.72 -22.52
N ASN A 10 -16.53 5.43 -22.98
CA ASN A 10 -15.40 5.80 -22.14
C ASN A 10 -15.87 6.68 -20.97
N VAL A 11 -15.51 6.29 -19.75
CA VAL A 11 -15.84 7.05 -18.53
C VAL A 11 -14.65 7.96 -18.19
N ASN A 12 -14.93 9.26 -18.04
CA ASN A 12 -13.92 10.18 -17.53
C ASN A 12 -13.86 10.08 -16.00
N LEU A 13 -12.77 9.50 -15.48
CA LEU A 13 -12.59 9.29 -14.04
C LEU A 13 -12.48 10.59 -13.23
N ASN A 14 -12.28 11.74 -13.89
CA ASN A 14 -12.30 13.03 -13.20
C ASN A 14 -13.72 13.54 -12.92
N ASN A 15 -14.72 13.05 -13.66
CA ASN A 15 -16.11 13.49 -13.59
C ASN A 15 -17.06 12.29 -13.55
N LEU A 16 -16.95 11.45 -12.54
CA LEU A 16 -17.76 10.23 -12.41
C LEU A 16 -19.27 10.53 -12.34
N SER A 17 -19.65 11.63 -11.72
CA SER A 17 -21.05 12.07 -11.59
C SER A 17 -21.75 12.26 -12.93
N ASP A 18 -21.05 12.67 -13.98
CA ASP A 18 -21.60 12.85 -15.32
C ASP A 18 -22.11 11.54 -15.93
N TYR A 19 -21.67 10.42 -15.37
CA TYR A 19 -22.04 9.05 -15.77
C TYR A 19 -22.94 8.36 -14.74
N GLY A 20 -23.44 9.09 -13.75
CA GLY A 20 -24.20 8.50 -12.62
C GLY A 20 -23.37 7.55 -11.77
N LEU A 21 -22.05 7.67 -11.80
CA LEU A 21 -21.12 6.90 -10.99
C LEU A 21 -20.67 7.69 -9.78
N SER A 22 -20.35 6.98 -8.71
CA SER A 22 -19.68 7.53 -7.54
C SER A 22 -18.33 6.85 -7.34
N GLY A 23 -17.44 7.51 -6.62
CA GLY A 23 -16.12 6.97 -6.32
C GLY A 23 -15.34 7.94 -5.44
N THR A 24 -14.29 7.43 -4.83
CA THR A 24 -13.35 8.23 -4.03
C THR A 24 -12.06 8.41 -4.80
N LYS A 25 -11.56 9.63 -4.84
CA LYS A 25 -10.21 9.93 -5.34
C LYS A 25 -9.22 9.81 -4.21
N ILE A 26 -8.17 9.04 -4.40
CA ILE A 26 -7.08 8.92 -3.43
C ILE A 26 -5.87 9.65 -4.01
N ARG A 27 -5.28 10.55 -3.24
CA ARG A 27 -4.18 11.41 -3.65
C ARG A 27 -3.10 11.49 -2.58
N VAL A 28 -1.85 11.61 -3.01
CA VAL A 28 -0.75 12.08 -2.15
C VAL A 28 -0.72 13.61 -2.16
N PRO A 29 -0.21 14.28 -1.09
CA PRO A 29 0.11 15.70 -1.13
C PRO A 29 1.09 16.02 -2.26
N ASP A 30 1.10 17.26 -2.70
CA ASP A 30 1.87 17.74 -3.84
C ASP A 30 3.33 17.28 -3.83
N GLY A 31 3.80 16.77 -4.97
CA GLY A 31 5.16 16.31 -5.21
C GLY A 31 5.23 15.09 -6.11
N ASP A 32 6.37 14.78 -6.58
CA ASP A 32 6.76 13.92 -7.69
C ASP A 32 6.66 12.41 -7.40
N HIS A 33 5.54 11.95 -6.87
CA HIS A 33 5.44 10.55 -6.44
C HIS A 33 4.34 9.81 -7.18
N GLU A 34 4.71 8.73 -7.84
CA GLU A 34 3.80 7.86 -8.56
C GLU A 34 3.01 6.98 -7.59
N LEU A 35 1.81 7.43 -7.21
CA LEU A 35 0.87 6.63 -6.44
C LEU A 35 0.11 5.65 -7.36
N GLY A 36 -0.11 4.44 -6.88
CA GLY A 36 -0.94 3.45 -7.56
C GLY A 36 -0.16 2.54 -8.51
N GLN A 37 1.13 2.40 -8.32
CA GLN A 37 1.94 1.46 -9.09
C GLN A 37 1.50 0.02 -8.85
N SER A 38 1.15 -0.33 -7.63
CA SER A 38 0.44 -1.55 -7.28
C SER A 38 -0.76 -1.21 -6.39
N VAL A 39 -1.89 -1.85 -6.66
CA VAL A 39 -3.13 -1.69 -5.88
C VAL A 39 -3.72 -3.07 -5.65
N ALA A 40 -4.12 -3.35 -4.41
CA ALA A 40 -4.75 -4.61 -4.02
C ALA A 40 -5.83 -4.40 -2.96
N GLY A 41 -6.78 -5.33 -2.86
CA GLY A 41 -7.63 -5.47 -1.67
C GLY A 41 -6.82 -6.14 -0.57
N ALA A 42 -6.99 -5.68 0.66
CA ALA A 42 -6.36 -6.28 1.84
C ALA A 42 -7.32 -7.17 2.66
N GLY A 43 -8.57 -7.31 2.20
CA GLY A 43 -9.61 -7.97 3.01
C GLY A 43 -10.02 -7.13 4.21
N ASP A 44 -10.62 -7.73 5.21
CA ASP A 44 -10.99 -7.09 6.49
C ASP A 44 -9.80 -7.23 7.48
N ALA A 45 -8.83 -6.36 7.30
CA ALA A 45 -7.58 -6.44 8.05
C ALA A 45 -7.67 -5.86 9.48
N ASP A 46 -8.71 -5.09 9.81
CA ASP A 46 -8.90 -4.50 11.12
C ASP A 46 -10.19 -4.96 11.84
N ASN A 47 -10.95 -5.87 11.20
CA ASN A 47 -12.17 -6.48 11.71
C ASN A 47 -13.31 -5.47 11.96
N ASP A 48 -13.43 -4.47 11.10
CA ASP A 48 -14.54 -3.50 11.15
C ASP A 48 -15.72 -3.90 10.23
N GLY A 49 -15.56 -4.94 9.41
CA GLY A 49 -16.53 -5.50 8.49
C GLY A 49 -16.48 -4.93 7.07
N ASP A 50 -15.66 -3.92 6.83
CA ASP A 50 -15.38 -3.37 5.51
C ASP A 50 -14.01 -3.86 5.01
N SER A 51 -13.76 -3.89 3.71
CA SER A 51 -12.45 -4.33 3.18
C SER A 51 -11.55 -3.14 2.90
N GLU A 52 -10.27 -3.28 3.21
CA GLU A 52 -9.22 -2.29 3.02
C GLU A 52 -8.64 -2.32 1.61
N ILE A 53 -8.01 -1.22 1.25
CA ILE A 53 -7.26 -1.07 0.00
C ILE A 53 -5.80 -0.79 0.30
N LEU A 54 -4.92 -1.58 -0.31
CA LEU A 54 -3.48 -1.34 -0.34
C LEU A 54 -3.10 -0.58 -1.60
N ILE A 55 -2.25 0.43 -1.46
CA ILE A 55 -1.77 1.25 -2.58
C ILE A 55 -0.29 1.51 -2.38
N SER A 56 0.54 1.08 -3.32
CA SER A 56 1.97 1.42 -3.30
C SER A 56 2.26 2.73 -4.06
N ARG A 57 3.42 3.27 -3.80
CA ARG A 57 3.97 4.43 -4.53
C ARG A 57 5.42 4.18 -4.90
N SER A 58 5.85 4.75 -6.01
CA SER A 58 7.26 4.86 -6.36
C SER A 58 7.86 6.11 -5.73
N LEU A 59 9.15 6.05 -5.44
CA LEU A 59 9.93 7.15 -4.86
C LEU A 59 11.09 7.48 -5.80
N HIS A 60 11.16 8.73 -6.22
CA HIS A 60 12.28 9.24 -7.00
C HIS A 60 13.10 10.20 -6.13
N ASP A 61 14.40 10.15 -6.25
CA ASP A 61 15.37 11.11 -5.68
C ASP A 61 15.16 11.41 -4.17
N GLN A 62 14.94 10.38 -3.35
CA GLN A 62 14.79 10.56 -1.92
C GLN A 62 16.10 10.31 -1.17
N ASP A 63 16.22 10.95 -0.02
CA ASP A 63 17.35 10.75 0.88
C ASP A 63 17.34 9.32 1.46
N PRO A 64 18.35 8.48 1.15
CA PRO A 64 18.37 7.08 1.61
C PRO A 64 18.56 6.93 3.13
N THR A 65 18.87 8.02 3.85
CA THR A 65 19.07 8.00 5.30
C THR A 65 17.77 8.20 6.08
N THR A 66 16.66 8.51 5.39
CA THR A 66 15.37 8.76 6.04
C THR A 66 14.36 7.68 5.68
N LEU A 67 13.47 7.38 6.64
CA LEU A 67 12.34 6.48 6.41
C LEU A 67 11.36 7.09 5.40
N GLN A 68 11.15 6.38 4.31
CA GLN A 68 10.25 6.80 3.24
C GLN A 68 8.94 5.98 3.27
N THR A 69 7.82 6.64 3.01
CA THR A 69 6.54 5.95 2.85
C THR A 69 6.48 5.28 1.49
N ILE A 70 6.29 3.97 1.48
CA ILE A 70 6.31 3.12 0.28
C ILE A 70 4.94 2.59 -0.11
N ALA A 71 4.04 2.47 0.84
CA ALA A 71 2.69 2.00 0.62
C ALA A 71 1.74 2.54 1.69
N TYR A 72 0.46 2.44 1.40
CA TYR A 72 -0.61 2.82 2.31
C TYR A 72 -1.66 1.72 2.37
N LEU A 73 -2.14 1.44 3.57
CA LEU A 73 -3.42 0.77 3.80
C LEU A 73 -4.47 1.84 4.04
N VAL A 74 -5.53 1.80 3.27
CA VAL A 74 -6.67 2.72 3.40
C VAL A 74 -7.86 1.92 3.86
N ARG A 75 -8.34 2.20 5.07
CA ARG A 75 -9.45 1.49 5.71
C ARG A 75 -10.72 1.57 4.86
N GLY A 76 -11.48 0.49 4.83
CA GLY A 76 -12.82 0.41 4.29
C GLY A 76 -13.79 1.37 4.98
N SER A 77 -14.83 1.82 4.31
CA SER A 77 -15.95 2.54 4.89
C SER A 77 -17.05 2.77 3.87
N SER A 78 -18.28 2.64 4.28
CA SER A 78 -19.46 2.99 3.47
C SER A 78 -19.63 4.52 3.34
N ASP A 79 -19.10 5.29 4.28
CA ASP A 79 -19.18 6.77 4.31
C ASP A 79 -17.82 7.39 3.97
N ARG A 80 -17.44 7.32 2.70
CA ARG A 80 -16.14 7.85 2.24
C ARG A 80 -16.28 9.25 1.66
N PRO A 81 -15.30 10.13 1.96
CA PRO A 81 -15.23 11.43 1.30
C PRO A 81 -14.94 11.24 -0.20
N ALA A 82 -15.36 12.23 -1.00
CA ALA A 82 -15.08 12.23 -2.44
C ALA A 82 -13.57 12.24 -2.75
N THR A 83 -12.75 12.70 -1.82
CA THR A 83 -11.28 12.70 -1.93
C THR A 83 -10.65 12.33 -0.59
N ILE A 84 -9.71 11.38 -0.63
CA ILE A 84 -8.81 11.03 0.46
C ILE A 84 -7.42 11.56 0.13
N HIS A 85 -6.82 12.29 1.05
CA HIS A 85 -5.44 12.76 0.93
C HIS A 85 -4.55 11.88 1.81
N LEU A 86 -3.70 11.10 1.17
CA LEU A 86 -2.64 10.34 1.84
C LEU A 86 -1.53 11.33 2.19
N GLY A 87 -1.10 11.35 3.41
CA GLY A 87 -0.03 12.23 3.86
C GLY A 87 0.98 11.44 4.68
N GLN A 88 1.17 11.87 5.90
CA GLN A 88 1.95 11.16 6.91
C GLN A 88 1.13 10.08 7.63
N GLY A 89 0.03 9.65 7.05
CA GLY A 89 -1.03 8.91 7.69
C GLY A 89 -2.19 9.82 8.07
N GLY A 90 -3.28 9.27 8.56
CA GLY A 90 -4.49 10.00 8.95
C GLY A 90 -5.56 9.02 9.43
N PRO A 91 -6.72 9.50 9.92
CA PRO A 91 -7.80 8.61 10.31
C PRO A 91 -8.14 7.63 9.17
N GLY A 92 -8.06 6.33 9.44
CA GLY A 92 -8.27 5.29 8.46
C GLY A 92 -7.13 5.08 7.45
N ILE A 93 -5.93 5.57 7.73
CA ILE A 93 -4.77 5.41 6.85
C ILE A 93 -3.55 4.96 7.65
N THR A 94 -3.01 3.79 7.30
CA THR A 94 -1.70 3.33 7.78
C THR A 94 -0.65 3.57 6.69
N ALA A 95 0.46 4.21 7.04
CA ALA A 95 1.58 4.43 6.13
C ALA A 95 2.70 3.44 6.43
N TYR A 96 3.10 2.64 5.44
CA TYR A 96 4.25 1.73 5.52
C TYR A 96 5.51 2.45 5.12
N LYS A 97 6.52 2.43 5.96
CA LYS A 97 7.82 3.08 5.73
C LYS A 97 8.97 2.09 5.79
N THR A 98 10.01 2.40 5.06
CA THR A 98 11.29 1.69 5.11
C THR A 98 12.44 2.64 4.82
N LEU A 99 13.67 2.22 5.15
CA LEU A 99 14.87 2.86 4.63
C LEU A 99 15.10 2.39 3.20
N PHE A 100 15.41 3.30 2.33
CA PHE A 100 15.49 3.06 0.90
C PHE A 100 16.81 3.55 0.33
N ASP A 101 17.36 2.83 -0.62
CA ASP A 101 18.44 3.32 -1.46
C ASP A 101 17.90 3.51 -2.89
N ASN A 102 17.70 4.77 -3.27
CA ASN A 102 17.38 5.32 -4.61
C ASN A 102 16.76 4.31 -5.59
N ASP A 103 15.50 3.93 -5.41
CA ASP A 103 14.91 2.91 -6.25
C ASP A 103 13.75 3.41 -7.11
N GLU A 104 13.93 3.29 -8.42
CA GLU A 104 12.90 3.51 -9.42
C GLU A 104 11.97 2.30 -9.60
N ASP A 105 12.34 1.12 -9.08
CA ASP A 105 11.50 -0.10 -9.15
C ASP A 105 10.46 -0.06 -8.04
N GLY A 106 9.22 0.14 -8.41
CA GLY A 106 8.13 0.31 -7.47
C GLY A 106 7.81 -0.89 -6.61
N GLN A 107 7.25 -0.58 -5.47
CA GLN A 107 6.79 -1.54 -4.49
C GLN A 107 5.52 -2.24 -4.96
N THR A 108 5.39 -3.51 -4.61
CA THR A 108 4.19 -4.31 -4.86
C THR A 108 3.43 -4.57 -3.56
N VAL A 109 2.12 -4.69 -3.67
CA VAL A 109 1.26 -4.97 -2.51
C VAL A 109 0.22 -6.02 -2.87
N HIS A 110 -0.11 -6.90 -1.91
CA HIS A 110 -1.12 -7.93 -2.08
C HIS A 110 -1.76 -8.32 -0.75
N GLY A 111 -3.08 -8.56 -0.75
CA GLY A 111 -3.79 -9.17 0.38
C GLY A 111 -3.64 -10.69 0.33
N ILE A 112 -3.38 -11.33 1.45
CA ILE A 112 -3.12 -12.78 1.53
C ILE A 112 -4.09 -13.51 2.45
N TYR A 113 -5.24 -12.93 2.71
CA TYR A 113 -6.25 -13.45 3.65
C TYR A 113 -5.65 -13.72 5.04
N ASP A 114 -6.40 -14.35 5.93
CA ASP A 114 -5.93 -14.75 7.25
C ASP A 114 -4.82 -15.83 7.16
N HIS A 115 -3.61 -15.39 6.83
CA HIS A 115 -2.43 -16.27 6.72
C HIS A 115 -1.79 -16.56 8.09
N SER A 116 -2.04 -15.71 9.08
CA SER A 116 -1.56 -15.89 10.45
C SER A 116 -2.40 -16.85 11.26
N GLY A 117 -3.68 -17.03 10.91
CA GLY A 117 -4.66 -17.85 11.60
C GLY A 117 -5.29 -17.15 12.83
N ASP A 118 -5.25 -15.81 12.87
CA ASP A 118 -5.79 -15.02 13.98
C ASP A 118 -7.21 -14.48 13.74
N GLY A 119 -7.76 -14.72 12.55
CA GLY A 119 -9.09 -14.31 12.14
C GLY A 119 -9.16 -12.96 11.45
N LEU A 120 -8.02 -12.32 11.20
CA LEU A 120 -7.89 -11.06 10.48
C LEU A 120 -7.16 -11.28 9.15
N ASP A 121 -7.55 -10.54 8.13
CA ASP A 121 -6.86 -10.64 6.85
C ASP A 121 -5.49 -9.98 6.90
N ASP A 122 -4.48 -10.70 6.41
CA ASP A 122 -3.08 -10.28 6.33
C ASP A 122 -2.76 -9.73 4.95
N HIS A 123 -1.62 -9.06 4.84
CA HIS A 123 -1.14 -8.56 3.56
C HIS A 123 0.39 -8.58 3.47
N ILE A 124 0.89 -8.43 2.25
CA ILE A 124 2.32 -8.45 1.97
C ILE A 124 2.72 -7.20 1.19
N VAL A 125 3.87 -6.63 1.55
CA VAL A 125 4.50 -5.50 0.87
C VAL A 125 5.85 -5.97 0.36
N GLY A 126 6.01 -5.93 -0.96
CA GLY A 126 7.26 -6.25 -1.65
C GLY A 126 8.08 -5.01 -1.93
N ILE A 127 9.38 -5.10 -1.67
CA ILE A 127 10.37 -4.04 -1.86
C ILE A 127 11.52 -4.63 -2.70
N PRO A 128 11.48 -4.51 -4.05
CA PRO A 128 12.34 -5.26 -4.95
C PRO A 128 13.84 -5.02 -4.82
N ARG A 129 14.23 -3.87 -4.29
CA ARG A 129 15.64 -3.46 -4.22
C ARG A 129 16.06 -2.97 -2.82
N THR A 130 15.52 -3.58 -1.78
CA THR A 130 16.02 -3.31 -0.41
C THR A 130 17.50 -3.61 -0.33
N VAL A 131 18.28 -2.64 0.15
CA VAL A 131 19.71 -2.83 0.41
C VAL A 131 19.89 -3.54 1.74
N ILE A 132 20.49 -4.72 1.71
CA ILE A 132 20.80 -5.52 2.88
C ILE A 132 22.31 -5.80 2.87
N LEU A 133 23.02 -5.31 3.89
CA LEU A 133 24.47 -5.45 3.99
C LEU A 133 25.22 -4.95 2.74
N GLU A 134 24.87 -3.75 2.29
CA GLU A 134 25.43 -3.11 1.11
C GLU A 134 25.15 -3.84 -0.23
N GLN A 135 24.16 -4.73 -0.27
CA GLN A 135 23.79 -5.48 -1.46
C GLN A 135 22.30 -5.33 -1.74
N GLU A 136 21.94 -5.09 -3.02
CA GLU A 136 20.55 -5.00 -3.48
C GLU A 136 19.95 -6.41 -3.59
N LYS A 137 19.17 -6.82 -2.60
CA LYS A 137 18.61 -8.19 -2.54
C LYS A 137 17.10 -8.24 -2.68
N GLY A 138 16.44 -7.12 -2.42
CA GLY A 138 15.00 -7.07 -2.31
C GLY A 138 14.46 -7.79 -1.08
N SER A 139 13.24 -7.44 -0.70
CA SER A 139 12.53 -8.06 0.42
C SER A 139 11.03 -8.10 0.18
N ALA A 140 10.34 -8.96 0.90
CA ALA A 140 8.90 -8.94 1.02
C ALA A 140 8.53 -9.07 2.49
N HIS A 141 7.64 -8.21 2.96
CA HIS A 141 7.24 -8.14 4.37
C HIS A 141 5.77 -8.53 4.50
N ARG A 142 5.50 -9.58 5.27
CA ARG A 142 4.14 -9.89 5.68
C ARG A 142 3.76 -9.03 6.86
N VAL A 143 2.63 -8.37 6.78
CA VAL A 143 2.01 -7.61 7.86
C VAL A 143 0.73 -8.33 8.26
N ASN A 144 0.61 -8.66 9.54
CA ASN A 144 -0.61 -9.26 10.06
C ASN A 144 -1.71 -8.21 10.20
N GLY A 145 -2.95 -8.64 10.03
CA GLY A 145 -4.12 -7.86 10.39
C GLY A 145 -4.08 -7.42 11.86
N GLY A 146 -4.79 -6.35 12.20
CA GLY A 146 -4.87 -5.86 13.57
C GLY A 146 -5.79 -4.65 13.69
N GLN A 147 -6.48 -4.54 14.82
CA GLN A 147 -7.45 -3.46 15.08
C GLN A 147 -6.82 -2.06 15.10
N ASP A 148 -5.51 -1.98 15.28
CA ASP A 148 -4.77 -0.71 15.26
C ASP A 148 -4.38 -0.26 13.84
N LEU A 149 -4.54 -1.12 12.84
CA LEU A 149 -4.33 -0.75 11.45
C LEU A 149 -5.35 0.33 11.04
N GLY A 150 -4.87 1.39 10.43
CA GLY A 150 -5.71 2.54 10.06
C GLY A 150 -5.91 3.59 11.16
N ALA A 151 -5.32 3.42 12.34
CA ALA A 151 -5.40 4.39 13.45
C ALA A 151 -4.30 5.47 13.41
N ASN A 152 -3.94 5.99 12.26
CA ASN A 152 -2.85 6.96 12.05
C ASN A 152 -1.44 6.36 12.22
N GLU A 153 -1.28 5.08 12.01
CA GLU A 153 0.02 4.46 12.22
C GLU A 153 0.98 4.65 11.05
N VAL A 154 2.23 4.90 11.45
CA VAL A 154 3.39 4.77 10.59
C VAL A 154 4.10 3.50 11.00
N LEU A 155 4.06 2.49 10.14
CA LEU A 155 4.74 1.21 10.38
C LEU A 155 6.09 1.19 9.68
N ASP A 156 7.15 1.08 10.47
CA ASP A 156 8.50 0.80 9.95
C ASP A 156 8.64 -0.71 9.70
N LEU A 157 8.66 -1.10 8.44
CA LEU A 157 8.75 -2.51 8.06
C LEU A 157 10.05 -3.19 8.48
N HIS A 158 11.11 -2.43 8.78
CA HIS A 158 12.34 -3.00 9.33
C HIS A 158 12.23 -3.40 10.81
N GLN A 159 11.31 -2.81 11.55
CA GLN A 159 11.15 -3.02 12.99
C GLN A 159 9.94 -3.90 13.34
N GLN A 160 9.12 -4.24 12.35
CA GLN A 160 7.95 -5.07 12.59
C GLN A 160 8.34 -6.53 12.85
N GLU A 161 7.72 -7.14 13.84
CA GLU A 161 7.84 -8.58 14.14
C GLU A 161 7.22 -9.47 13.06
N GLY A 162 6.76 -8.90 11.96
CA GLY A 162 6.30 -9.61 10.77
C GLY A 162 7.41 -10.48 10.19
N ARG A 163 7.06 -11.49 9.40
CA ARG A 163 8.06 -12.29 8.70
C ARG A 163 8.52 -11.56 7.45
N ALA A 164 9.80 -11.20 7.42
CA ALA A 164 10.45 -10.69 6.22
C ALA A 164 11.06 -11.85 5.42
N TYR A 165 10.83 -11.85 4.12
CA TYR A 165 11.47 -12.74 3.15
C TYR A 165 12.55 -11.95 2.44
N LEU A 166 13.81 -12.30 2.68
CA LEU A 166 14.96 -11.55 2.17
C LEU A 166 15.61 -12.29 1.00
N GLY A 167 16.09 -11.54 0.01
CA GLY A 167 16.96 -12.08 -1.03
C GLY A 167 18.29 -12.57 -0.44
N VAL A 168 18.85 -13.63 -1.00
CA VAL A 168 20.11 -14.23 -0.53
C VAL A 168 21.31 -13.76 -1.33
N HIS A 169 21.10 -13.42 -2.60
CA HIS A 169 22.14 -12.97 -3.53
C HIS A 169 21.84 -11.60 -4.10
N ASP A 170 22.86 -10.90 -4.60
CA ASP A 170 22.72 -9.63 -5.28
C ASP A 170 21.79 -9.74 -6.50
N ASN A 171 21.03 -8.68 -6.76
CA ASN A 171 20.13 -8.54 -7.89
C ASN A 171 19.01 -9.60 -7.98
N GLN A 172 18.59 -10.17 -6.86
CA GLN A 172 17.47 -11.14 -6.87
C GLN A 172 16.09 -10.50 -6.98
N SER A 173 15.97 -9.22 -6.63
CA SER A 173 14.70 -8.46 -6.68
C SER A 173 13.52 -9.21 -6.02
N VAL A 174 13.75 -9.82 -4.86
CA VAL A 174 12.67 -10.42 -4.04
C VAL A 174 11.63 -9.34 -3.75
N GLY A 175 10.35 -9.66 -3.87
CA GLY A 175 9.27 -8.68 -3.68
C GLY A 175 8.87 -7.91 -4.94
N ARG A 176 9.41 -8.22 -6.12
CA ARG A 176 9.00 -7.61 -7.39
C ARG A 176 7.58 -8.01 -7.81
N SER A 177 7.14 -9.16 -7.35
CA SER A 177 5.76 -9.62 -7.48
C SER A 177 5.39 -10.37 -6.21
N VAL A 178 4.30 -9.99 -5.61
CA VAL A 178 3.73 -10.62 -4.41
C VAL A 178 2.24 -10.83 -4.62
#